data_1fa70bc0bd674706c095aac10649480e
#
_entry.id   1fa70bc0bd674706c095aac10649480e
#
_cell.length_a   1.000
_cell.length_b   1.000
_cell.length_c   1.000
_cell.angle_alpha   90.00
_cell.angle_beta   90.00
_cell.angle_gamma   90.00
#
_symmetry.space_group_name_H-M   'P 1'
#
loop_
_entity.id
_entity.type
_entity.pdbx_description
1 polymer ?
#
loop_
_entity_poly.entity_id
_entity_poly.type
_entity_poly.pdbx_seq_one_letter_code
_entity_poly.pdbx_strand_id
1 'polypeptide(L)'
;AYVEALLREIAYYGPHCSDYLVSTVYIGGGTPSWLTEEWMAQIMSAVRRSFRLASDAEISIECNPGTVTDHKFAGYRNAGINRISIGLQSAVDEELKILGRIHTFDQFLKTYELARKNGFDNVNVDIMSSLPGQTAESFARTLQQLLWLKPEHISAYSLIIEKGTPFYDLYKFDAVKQQAGMQTVAL
;
A
#
# COMPACT_ATOMS: atom_id res chain seq x y z
N ALA A 1 -14.81 9.28 -15.51
CA ALA A 1 -15.84 8.25 -15.21
C ALA A 1 -15.67 7.65 -13.82
N TYR A 2 -14.52 6.99 -13.48
CA TYR A 2 -14.33 6.31 -12.17
C TYR A 2 -14.45 7.29 -10.98
N VAL A 3 -13.67 8.37 -10.96
CA VAL A 3 -13.67 9.34 -9.85
C VAL A 3 -15.04 10.01 -9.70
N GLU A 4 -15.71 10.34 -10.79
CA GLU A 4 -17.07 10.91 -10.76
C GLU A 4 -18.09 9.95 -10.12
N ALA A 5 -17.95 8.63 -10.38
CA ALA A 5 -18.80 7.62 -9.74
C ALA A 5 -18.52 7.56 -8.24
N LEU A 6 -17.23 7.54 -7.85
CA LEU A 6 -16.80 7.56 -6.46
C LEU A 6 -17.29 8.82 -5.71
N LEU A 7 -17.23 9.99 -6.34
CA LEU A 7 -17.73 11.24 -5.74
C LEU A 7 -19.23 11.20 -5.48
N ARG A 8 -20.02 10.59 -6.40
CA ARG A 8 -21.46 10.38 -6.19
C ARG A 8 -21.74 9.39 -5.05
N GLU A 9 -20.96 8.33 -4.96
CA GLU A 9 -21.08 7.32 -3.90
C GLU A 9 -20.76 7.92 -2.52
N ILE A 10 -19.67 8.69 -2.42
CA ILE A 10 -19.32 9.44 -1.19
C ILE A 10 -20.48 10.36 -0.77
N ALA A 11 -21.05 11.12 -1.70
CA ALA A 11 -22.16 12.02 -1.41
C ALA A 11 -23.44 11.27 -1.01
N TYR A 12 -23.67 10.08 -1.56
CA TYR A 12 -24.82 9.23 -1.24
C TYR A 12 -24.73 8.67 0.20
N TYR A 13 -23.55 8.19 0.61
CA TYR A 13 -23.39 7.60 1.93
C TYR A 13 -23.23 8.62 3.06
N GLY A 14 -22.81 9.85 2.78
CA GLY A 14 -22.60 10.89 3.78
C GLY A 14 -23.77 11.06 4.77
N PRO A 15 -25.02 11.25 4.31
CA PRO A 15 -26.18 11.39 5.18
C PRO A 15 -26.47 10.18 6.06
N HIS A 16 -26.12 8.96 5.58
CA HIS A 16 -26.32 7.72 6.35
C HIS A 16 -25.29 7.52 7.46
N CYS A 17 -24.24 8.33 7.48
CA CYS A 17 -23.14 8.26 8.43
C CYS A 17 -23.03 9.52 9.31
N SER A 18 -24.09 10.35 9.38
CA SER A 18 -24.09 11.64 10.10
C SER A 18 -23.77 11.53 11.60
N ASP A 19 -24.12 10.39 12.22
CA ASP A 19 -23.95 10.14 13.64
C ASP A 19 -22.55 9.66 14.01
N TYR A 20 -21.74 9.32 13.01
CA TYR A 20 -20.39 8.82 13.22
C TYR A 20 -19.33 9.94 13.18
N LEU A 21 -18.34 9.82 14.04
CA LEU A 21 -17.07 10.56 13.93
C LEU A 21 -16.05 9.62 13.27
N VAL A 22 -15.59 10.00 12.09
CA VAL A 22 -14.63 9.21 11.31
C VAL A 22 -13.22 9.49 11.80
N SER A 23 -12.57 8.50 12.37
CA SER A 23 -11.18 8.57 12.87
C SER A 23 -10.15 8.15 11.82
N THR A 24 -10.55 7.40 10.80
CA THR A 24 -9.62 6.93 9.74
C THR A 24 -10.26 7.02 8.37
N VAL A 25 -9.44 7.39 7.37
CA VAL A 25 -9.76 7.30 5.95
C VAL A 25 -8.67 6.50 5.27
N TYR A 26 -9.02 5.45 4.55
CA TYR A 26 -8.06 4.62 3.84
C TYR A 26 -8.37 4.60 2.34
N ILE A 27 -7.40 5.07 1.55
CA ILE A 27 -7.49 5.13 0.09
C ILE A 27 -6.63 4.00 -0.47
N GLY A 28 -7.30 2.90 -0.81
CA GLY A 28 -6.67 1.67 -1.25
C GLY A 28 -7.39 1.02 -2.43
N GLY A 29 -6.93 -0.19 -2.77
CA GLY A 29 -7.47 -0.98 -3.89
C GLY A 29 -6.94 -0.57 -5.25
N GLY A 30 -6.47 -1.55 -6.02
CA GLY A 30 -5.75 -1.30 -7.26
C GLY A 30 -4.47 -0.49 -7.02
N THR A 31 -4.40 0.71 -7.55
CA THR A 31 -3.24 1.60 -7.35
C THR A 31 -3.70 3.05 -7.25
N PRO A 32 -4.11 3.53 -6.08
CA PRO A 32 -4.62 4.90 -5.90
C PRO A 32 -3.62 5.97 -6.32
N SER A 33 -2.33 5.70 -6.18
CA SER A 33 -1.24 6.61 -6.56
C SER A 33 -1.11 6.87 -8.08
N TRP A 34 -1.91 6.19 -8.93
CA TRP A 34 -2.08 6.55 -10.33
C TRP A 34 -2.94 7.81 -10.51
N LEU A 35 -3.85 8.12 -9.57
CA LEU A 35 -4.67 9.33 -9.65
C LEU A 35 -3.78 10.57 -9.58
N THR A 36 -4.21 11.62 -10.28
CA THR A 36 -3.54 12.92 -10.17
C THR A 36 -3.86 13.57 -8.83
N GLU A 37 -3.06 14.53 -8.42
CA GLU A 37 -3.26 15.30 -7.19
C GLU A 37 -4.59 16.07 -7.20
N GLU A 38 -5.05 16.53 -8.37
CA GLU A 38 -6.34 17.23 -8.49
C GLU A 38 -7.51 16.29 -8.21
N TRP A 39 -7.46 15.04 -8.74
CA TRP A 39 -8.48 14.05 -8.44
C TRP A 39 -8.48 13.67 -6.97
N MET A 40 -7.29 13.52 -6.38
CA MET A 40 -7.16 13.24 -4.96
C MET A 40 -7.71 14.38 -4.09
N ALA A 41 -7.42 15.62 -4.45
CA ALA A 41 -7.98 16.80 -3.77
C ALA A 41 -9.51 16.84 -3.85
N GLN A 42 -10.11 16.48 -5.00
CA GLN A 42 -11.57 16.41 -5.15
C GLN A 42 -12.18 15.30 -4.29
N ILE A 43 -11.56 14.11 -4.24
CA ILE A 43 -12.01 12.99 -3.40
C ILE A 43 -11.96 13.42 -1.93
N MET A 44 -10.84 13.95 -1.46
CA MET A 44 -10.70 14.38 -0.07
C MET A 44 -11.63 15.54 0.30
N SER A 45 -11.88 16.45 -0.65
CA SER A 45 -12.89 17.51 -0.47
C SER A 45 -14.29 16.93 -0.33
N ALA A 46 -14.67 15.93 -1.14
CA ALA A 46 -15.96 15.24 -1.02
C ALA A 46 -16.09 14.49 0.31
N VAL A 47 -15.03 13.78 0.74
CA VAL A 47 -15.00 13.09 2.04
C VAL A 47 -15.26 14.07 3.18
N ARG A 48 -14.55 15.21 3.21
CA ARG A 48 -14.74 16.23 4.27
C ARG A 48 -16.10 16.88 4.27
N ARG A 49 -16.74 17.02 3.10
CA ARG A 49 -18.12 17.56 3.03
C ARG A 49 -19.17 16.55 3.45
N SER A 50 -18.93 15.27 3.23
CA SER A 50 -19.91 14.21 3.45
C SER A 50 -19.80 13.55 4.83
N PHE A 51 -18.63 13.57 5.45
CA PHE A 51 -18.38 12.89 6.72
C PHE A 51 -17.75 13.83 7.73
N ARG A 52 -18.08 13.63 9.01
CA ARG A 52 -17.48 14.34 10.12
C ARG A 52 -16.16 13.67 10.51
N LEU A 53 -15.04 14.21 10.03
CA LEU A 53 -13.72 13.70 10.37
C LEU A 53 -13.28 14.22 11.76
N ALA A 54 -12.60 13.35 12.53
CA ALA A 54 -11.88 13.76 13.72
C ALA A 54 -10.73 14.72 13.34
N SER A 55 -10.37 15.62 14.23
CA SER A 55 -9.29 16.60 13.99
C SER A 55 -7.92 15.95 13.79
N ASP A 56 -7.73 14.76 14.36
CA ASP A 56 -6.53 13.93 14.32
C ASP A 56 -6.73 12.67 13.45
N ALA A 57 -7.74 12.65 12.59
CA ALA A 57 -8.03 11.50 11.72
C ALA A 57 -6.79 11.08 10.91
N GLU A 58 -6.49 9.78 10.92
CA GLU A 58 -5.50 9.20 10.03
C GLU A 58 -6.07 9.10 8.62
N ILE A 59 -5.37 9.68 7.66
CA ILE A 59 -5.74 9.64 6.25
C ILE A 59 -4.60 8.99 5.48
N SER A 60 -4.81 7.71 5.14
CA SER A 60 -3.81 6.85 4.51
C SER A 60 -4.05 6.68 3.01
N ILE A 61 -2.97 6.59 2.22
CA ILE A 61 -3.02 6.20 0.80
C ILE A 61 -2.00 5.11 0.49
N GLU A 62 -2.41 4.14 -0.33
CA GLU A 62 -1.50 3.14 -0.91
C GLU A 62 -0.74 3.72 -2.10
N CYS A 63 0.56 3.47 -2.13
CA CYS A 63 1.46 3.90 -3.19
C CYS A 63 2.30 2.72 -3.70
N ASN A 64 2.39 2.60 -5.02
CA ASN A 64 3.40 1.74 -5.64
C ASN A 64 4.64 2.58 -6.01
N PRO A 65 5.85 2.04 -5.78
CA PRO A 65 7.08 2.71 -6.18
C PRO A 65 7.07 3.09 -7.67
N GLY A 66 7.57 4.27 -8.00
CA GLY A 66 7.61 4.78 -9.37
C GLY A 66 6.31 5.40 -9.89
N THR A 67 5.20 5.34 -9.15
CA THR A 67 3.92 5.97 -9.58
C THR A 67 3.72 7.40 -9.06
N VAL A 68 4.58 7.84 -8.15
CA VAL A 68 4.48 9.14 -7.48
C VAL A 68 5.69 10.02 -7.78
N THR A 69 5.42 11.30 -7.98
CA THR A 69 6.42 12.36 -8.15
C THR A 69 6.43 13.25 -6.91
N ASP A 70 7.44 14.12 -6.80
CA ASP A 70 7.54 15.14 -5.75
C ASP A 70 6.26 16.01 -5.70
N HIS A 71 5.78 16.45 -6.87
CA HIS A 71 4.56 17.25 -7.00
C HIS A 71 3.29 16.49 -6.51
N LYS A 72 3.16 15.21 -6.83
CA LYS A 72 2.04 14.39 -6.34
C LYS A 72 2.06 14.26 -4.82
N PHE A 73 3.23 13.98 -4.21
CA PHE A 73 3.32 13.91 -2.75
C PHE A 73 2.96 15.23 -2.08
N ALA A 74 3.45 16.36 -2.62
CA ALA A 74 3.04 17.69 -2.13
C ALA A 74 1.52 17.89 -2.26
N GLY A 75 0.92 17.49 -3.38
CA GLY A 75 -0.53 17.55 -3.59
C GLY A 75 -1.31 16.67 -2.60
N TYR A 76 -0.83 15.47 -2.32
CA TYR A 76 -1.45 14.57 -1.33
C TYR A 76 -1.39 15.16 0.09
N ARG A 77 -0.24 15.74 0.49
CA ARG A 77 -0.14 16.48 1.77
C ARG A 77 -1.12 17.63 1.85
N ASN A 78 -1.21 18.44 0.79
CA ASN A 78 -2.16 19.57 0.71
C ASN A 78 -3.62 19.09 0.76
N ALA A 79 -3.93 17.92 0.20
CA ALA A 79 -5.24 17.28 0.33
C ALA A 79 -5.49 16.73 1.74
N GLY A 80 -4.49 16.76 2.63
CA GLY A 80 -4.58 16.36 4.04
C GLY A 80 -4.32 14.88 4.29
N ILE A 81 -3.75 14.17 3.33
CA ILE A 81 -3.24 12.81 3.55
C ILE A 81 -2.03 12.91 4.46
N ASN A 82 -2.00 12.11 5.53
CA ASN A 82 -0.97 12.18 6.56
C ASN A 82 -0.21 10.85 6.77
N ARG A 83 -0.63 9.78 6.09
CA ARG A 83 0.05 8.48 6.13
C ARG A 83 0.18 7.88 4.72
N ILE A 84 1.32 7.28 4.42
CA ILE A 84 1.60 6.58 3.16
C ILE A 84 1.88 5.11 3.43
N SER A 85 1.26 4.20 2.64
CA SER A 85 1.64 2.79 2.59
C SER A 85 2.34 2.49 1.27
N ILE A 86 3.60 2.07 1.31
CA ILE A 86 4.41 1.83 0.11
C ILE A 86 4.62 0.33 -0.07
N GLY A 87 4.14 -0.20 -1.19
CA GLY A 87 4.27 -1.61 -1.54
C GLY A 87 5.66 -1.97 -2.04
N LEU A 88 6.62 -2.23 -1.14
CA LEU A 88 7.96 -2.72 -1.50
C LEU A 88 7.91 -4.18 -1.94
N GLN A 89 7.32 -5.04 -1.15
CA GLN A 89 7.21 -6.50 -1.25
C GLN A 89 8.52 -7.24 -0.96
N SER A 90 9.64 -6.88 -1.59
CA SER A 90 10.98 -7.41 -1.34
C SER A 90 12.06 -6.37 -1.68
N ALA A 91 13.20 -6.41 -0.99
CA ALA A 91 14.39 -5.66 -1.35
C ALA A 91 15.33 -6.44 -2.31
N VAL A 92 14.84 -7.56 -2.86
CA VAL A 92 15.57 -8.38 -3.83
C VAL A 92 14.86 -8.29 -5.18
N ASP A 93 15.52 -7.70 -6.18
CA ASP A 93 14.91 -7.41 -7.49
C ASP A 93 14.46 -8.67 -8.23
N GLU A 94 15.13 -9.80 -8.03
CA GLU A 94 14.72 -11.10 -8.59
C GLU A 94 13.36 -11.56 -8.02
N GLU A 95 13.12 -11.36 -6.72
CA GLU A 95 11.84 -11.67 -6.08
C GLU A 95 10.74 -10.72 -6.58
N LEU A 96 11.05 -9.45 -6.79
CA LEU A 96 10.12 -8.48 -7.38
C LEU A 96 9.71 -8.89 -8.82
N LYS A 97 10.66 -9.37 -9.62
CA LYS A 97 10.38 -9.89 -10.99
C LYS A 97 9.46 -11.11 -10.95
N ILE A 98 9.68 -12.03 -10.01
CA ILE A 98 8.81 -13.22 -9.83
C ILE A 98 7.38 -12.77 -9.51
N LEU A 99 7.19 -11.74 -8.69
CA LEU A 99 5.88 -11.17 -8.36
C LEU A 99 5.25 -10.36 -9.52
N GLY A 100 5.95 -10.22 -10.65
CA GLY A 100 5.51 -9.35 -11.75
C GLY A 100 5.54 -7.86 -11.42
N ARG A 101 6.33 -7.46 -10.43
CA ARG A 101 6.50 -6.03 -10.09
C ARG A 101 7.37 -5.35 -11.14
N ILE A 102 6.95 -4.14 -11.52
CA ILE A 102 7.65 -3.33 -12.52
C ILE A 102 8.72 -2.41 -11.90
N HIS A 103 8.70 -2.26 -10.58
CA HIS A 103 9.67 -1.42 -9.86
C HIS A 103 10.86 -2.26 -9.35
N THR A 104 11.95 -1.56 -9.05
CA THR A 104 13.14 -2.09 -8.39
C THR A 104 13.24 -1.56 -6.97
N PHE A 105 14.15 -2.15 -6.16
CA PHE A 105 14.44 -1.64 -4.82
C PHE A 105 14.95 -0.19 -4.85
N ASP A 106 15.77 0.19 -5.83
CA ASP A 106 16.22 1.59 -5.99
C ASP A 106 15.06 2.57 -6.25
N GLN A 107 14.05 2.14 -7.02
CA GLN A 107 12.86 2.97 -7.25
C GLN A 107 12.00 3.09 -5.98
N PHE A 108 11.96 2.05 -5.16
CA PHE A 108 11.33 2.13 -3.85
C PHE A 108 12.06 3.13 -2.94
N LEU A 109 13.40 3.07 -2.86
CA LEU A 109 14.20 4.01 -2.05
C LEU A 109 13.91 5.46 -2.44
N LYS A 110 13.92 5.77 -3.74
CA LYS A 110 13.58 7.11 -4.24
C LYS A 110 12.17 7.53 -3.84
N THR A 111 11.20 6.63 -3.92
CA THR A 111 9.81 6.90 -3.52
C THR A 111 9.72 7.17 -2.03
N TYR A 112 10.41 6.39 -1.21
CA TYR A 112 10.47 6.55 0.24
C TYR A 112 11.10 7.91 0.63
N GLU A 113 12.23 8.27 0.02
CA GLU A 113 12.90 9.56 0.23
C GLU A 113 12.01 10.74 -0.16
N LEU A 114 11.31 10.64 -1.29
CA LEU A 114 10.36 11.67 -1.73
C LEU A 114 9.19 11.82 -0.75
N ALA A 115 8.67 10.73 -0.18
CA ALA A 115 7.64 10.79 0.85
C ALA A 115 8.15 11.56 2.08
N ARG A 116 9.33 11.19 2.60
CA ARG A 116 9.95 11.87 3.74
C ARG A 116 10.21 13.35 3.46
N LYS A 117 10.78 13.68 2.30
CA LYS A 117 11.03 15.07 1.85
C LYS A 117 9.75 15.91 1.85
N ASN A 118 8.60 15.31 1.51
CA ASN A 118 7.31 15.97 1.51
C ASN A 118 6.59 15.95 2.88
N GLY A 119 7.29 15.61 3.96
CA GLY A 119 6.79 15.68 5.34
C GLY A 119 5.82 14.56 5.71
N PHE A 120 5.93 13.39 5.08
CA PHE A 120 5.24 12.20 5.58
C PHE A 120 6.08 11.54 6.67
N ASP A 121 5.68 11.78 7.92
CA ASP A 121 6.32 11.22 9.11
C ASP A 121 5.70 9.88 9.52
N ASN A 122 4.60 9.47 8.90
CA ASN A 122 3.95 8.18 9.11
C ASN A 122 3.96 7.39 7.79
N VAL A 123 4.96 6.53 7.65
CA VAL A 123 5.15 5.70 6.46
C VAL A 123 5.10 4.23 6.85
N ASN A 124 4.19 3.50 6.21
CA ASN A 124 4.15 2.05 6.25
C ASN A 124 4.86 1.47 5.02
N VAL A 125 5.54 0.35 5.20
CA VAL A 125 6.12 -0.42 4.11
C VAL A 125 5.57 -1.84 4.12
N ASP A 126 4.97 -2.25 2.99
CA ASP A 126 4.44 -3.60 2.83
C ASP A 126 5.53 -4.52 2.30
N ILE A 127 5.71 -5.69 2.94
CA ILE A 127 6.64 -6.74 2.51
C ILE A 127 5.94 -8.10 2.49
N MET A 128 6.44 -8.97 1.64
CA MET A 128 5.89 -10.31 1.47
C MET A 128 6.92 -11.38 1.82
N SER A 129 6.46 -12.37 2.58
CA SER A 129 7.17 -13.61 2.83
C SER A 129 6.62 -14.76 1.98
N SER A 130 7.34 -15.87 1.99
CA SER A 130 6.93 -17.10 1.29
C SER A 130 6.80 -16.94 -0.23
N LEU A 131 7.62 -16.08 -0.83
CA LEU A 131 7.70 -15.95 -2.28
C LEU A 131 8.35 -17.19 -2.89
N PRO A 132 7.99 -17.59 -4.12
CA PRO A 132 8.70 -18.66 -4.82
C PRO A 132 10.20 -18.36 -4.92
N GLY A 133 11.03 -19.30 -4.48
CA GLY A 133 12.49 -19.13 -4.45
C GLY A 133 13.05 -18.23 -3.35
N GLN A 134 12.21 -17.60 -2.52
CA GLN A 134 12.68 -16.81 -1.39
C GLN A 134 13.36 -17.69 -0.33
N THR A 135 14.47 -17.22 0.21
CA THR A 135 15.18 -17.87 1.31
C THR A 135 15.07 -17.06 2.60
N ALA A 136 15.37 -17.69 3.74
CA ALA A 136 15.43 -16.96 5.01
C ALA A 136 16.45 -15.80 4.97
N GLU A 137 17.57 -15.99 4.26
CA GLU A 137 18.62 -14.99 4.10
C GLU A 137 18.14 -13.81 3.22
N SER A 138 17.40 -14.07 2.13
CA SER A 138 16.89 -13.01 1.26
C SER A 138 15.79 -12.21 1.97
N PHE A 139 14.91 -12.87 2.74
CA PHE A 139 13.92 -12.18 3.56
C PHE A 139 14.58 -11.37 4.70
N ALA A 140 15.58 -11.94 5.38
CA ALA A 140 16.35 -11.22 6.40
C ALA A 140 17.04 -9.97 5.83
N ARG A 141 17.57 -10.05 4.59
CA ARG A 141 18.13 -8.89 3.88
C ARG A 141 17.08 -7.80 3.68
N THR A 142 15.86 -8.16 3.26
CA THR A 142 14.76 -7.21 3.12
C THR A 142 14.46 -6.52 4.45
N LEU A 143 14.35 -7.27 5.54
CA LEU A 143 14.14 -6.70 6.87
C LEU A 143 15.27 -5.77 7.31
N GLN A 144 16.53 -6.15 7.09
CA GLN A 144 17.69 -5.31 7.41
C GLN A 144 17.65 -3.97 6.68
N GLN A 145 17.32 -3.97 5.38
CA GLN A 145 17.18 -2.73 4.61
C GLN A 145 16.09 -1.83 5.20
N LEU A 146 14.96 -2.39 5.60
CA LEU A 146 13.88 -1.62 6.22
C LEU A 146 14.25 -1.05 7.59
N LEU A 147 14.97 -1.81 8.40
CA LEU A 147 15.45 -1.33 9.72
C LEU A 147 16.35 -0.08 9.58
N TRP A 148 17.14 0.01 8.51
CA TRP A 148 17.93 1.20 8.20
C TRP A 148 17.08 2.41 7.82
N LEU A 149 15.98 2.20 7.12
CA LEU A 149 15.06 3.26 6.69
C LEU A 149 14.15 3.76 7.82
N LYS A 150 13.97 2.97 8.88
CA LYS A 150 13.16 3.28 10.07
C LYS A 150 11.74 3.76 9.70
N PRO A 151 10.95 2.98 8.97
CA PRO A 151 9.54 3.29 8.79
C PRO A 151 8.81 3.18 10.13
N GLU A 152 7.72 3.94 10.31
CA GLU A 152 6.89 3.89 11.51
C GLU A 152 6.10 2.61 11.61
N HIS A 153 5.84 1.96 10.45
CA HIS A 153 5.09 0.70 10.40
C HIS A 153 5.63 -0.21 9.28
N ILE A 154 5.58 -1.51 9.52
CA ILE A 154 5.87 -2.56 8.52
C ILE A 154 4.70 -3.53 8.52
N SER A 155 4.06 -3.71 7.36
CA SER A 155 3.08 -4.77 7.13
C SER A 155 3.78 -5.96 6.49
N ALA A 156 3.89 -7.05 7.22
CA ALA A 156 4.50 -8.29 6.73
C ALA A 156 3.45 -9.38 6.60
N TYR A 157 3.28 -9.93 5.41
CA TYR A 157 2.31 -10.98 5.14
C TYR A 157 2.86 -12.02 4.15
N SER A 158 2.34 -13.24 4.24
CA SER A 158 2.75 -14.34 3.36
C SER A 158 1.99 -14.27 2.03
N LEU A 159 2.70 -14.60 0.94
CA LEU A 159 2.04 -14.80 -0.34
C LEU A 159 1.09 -16.00 -0.25
N ILE A 160 -0.15 -15.81 -0.66
CA ILE A 160 -1.13 -16.88 -0.83
C ILE A 160 -1.33 -17.10 -2.34
N ILE A 161 -1.08 -18.33 -2.79
CA ILE A 161 -1.23 -18.71 -4.20
C ILE A 161 -2.63 -19.31 -4.39
N GLU A 162 -3.51 -18.56 -5.01
CA GLU A 162 -4.92 -18.94 -5.20
C GLU A 162 -5.16 -19.63 -6.54
N LYS A 163 -6.01 -20.68 -6.53
CA LYS A 163 -6.47 -21.38 -7.74
C LYS A 163 -7.18 -20.42 -8.70
N GLY A 164 -6.96 -20.62 -10.00
CA GLY A 164 -7.58 -19.80 -11.03
C GLY A 164 -6.79 -18.52 -11.37
N THR A 165 -5.62 -18.34 -10.79
CA THR A 165 -4.69 -17.27 -11.15
C THR A 165 -3.56 -17.80 -12.04
N PRO A 166 -3.01 -16.99 -12.97
CA PRO A 166 -1.82 -17.38 -13.74
C PRO A 166 -0.64 -17.77 -12.85
N PHE A 167 -0.53 -17.17 -11.67
CA PHE A 167 0.51 -17.46 -10.71
C PHE A 167 0.38 -18.88 -10.13
N TYR A 168 -0.86 -19.36 -9.91
CA TYR A 168 -1.12 -20.73 -9.48
C TYR A 168 -0.63 -21.75 -10.50
N ASP A 169 -0.84 -21.51 -11.79
CA ASP A 169 -0.42 -22.44 -12.84
C ASP A 169 1.11 -22.58 -12.89
N LEU A 170 1.84 -21.52 -12.59
CA LEU A 170 3.30 -21.51 -12.55
C LEU A 170 3.87 -22.13 -11.26
N TYR A 171 3.23 -21.90 -10.11
CA TYR A 171 3.78 -22.20 -8.79
C TYR A 171 2.88 -23.10 -7.91
N LYS A 172 2.00 -23.90 -8.51
CA LYS A 172 1.06 -24.79 -7.77
C LYS A 172 1.73 -25.77 -6.80
N PHE A 173 2.97 -26.18 -7.05
CA PHE A 173 3.72 -27.04 -6.14
C PHE A 173 4.18 -26.30 -4.89
N ASP A 174 4.48 -25.02 -5.00
CA ASP A 174 4.82 -24.16 -3.85
C ASP A 174 3.59 -23.85 -3.01
N ALA A 175 2.41 -23.71 -3.63
CA ALA A 175 1.14 -23.57 -2.93
C ALA A 175 0.84 -24.75 -2.01
N VAL A 176 1.13 -25.98 -2.45
CA VAL A 176 0.96 -27.20 -1.63
C VAL A 176 1.92 -27.18 -0.43
N LYS A 177 3.18 -26.78 -0.63
CA LYS A 177 4.18 -26.66 0.45
C LYS A 177 3.79 -25.57 1.46
N GLN A 178 3.27 -24.43 1.00
CA GLN A 178 2.79 -23.35 1.86
C GLN A 178 1.63 -23.81 2.75
N GLN A 179 0.65 -24.53 2.20
CA GLN A 179 -0.46 -25.09 2.98
C GLN A 179 0.02 -26.09 4.05
N ALA A 180 0.98 -26.94 3.71
CA ALA A 180 1.59 -27.87 4.66
C ALA A 180 2.37 -27.14 5.77
N GLY A 181 3.11 -26.07 5.43
CA GLY A 181 3.84 -25.24 6.40
C GLY A 181 2.93 -24.48 7.36
N MET A 182 1.79 -23.98 6.90
CA MET A 182 0.79 -23.31 7.74
C MET A 182 0.17 -24.27 8.77
N GLN A 183 -0.04 -25.53 8.42
CA GLN A 183 -0.55 -26.55 9.35
C GLN A 183 0.46 -26.90 10.44
N THR A 184 1.75 -26.76 10.19
CA THR A 184 2.82 -27.05 11.15
C THR A 184 3.04 -25.93 12.17
N VAL A 185 2.66 -24.69 11.85
CA VAL A 185 2.77 -23.52 12.74
C VAL A 185 1.52 -23.35 13.65
N ALA A 186 0.43 -24.04 13.35
CA ALA A 186 -0.81 -24.00 14.12
C ALA A 186 -0.89 -25.02 15.26
N LEU A 187 0.19 -25.78 15.54
CA LEU A 187 0.36 -26.72 16.65
C LEU A 187 1.38 -26.19 17.65
#